data_49268e15cdebf8dbbf8306089e211032
#
_entry.id   49268e15cdebf8dbbf8306089e211032
#
_cell.length_a   1.000
_cell.length_b   1.000
_cell.length_c   1.000
_cell.angle_alpha   90.00
_cell.angle_beta   90.00
_cell.angle_gamma   90.00
#
_symmetry.space_group_name_H-M   'P 1'
#
loop_
_entity.id
_entity.type
_entity.pdbx_description
1 polymer ?
#
loop_
_entity_poly.entity_id
_entity_poly.type
_entity_poly.pdbx_seq_one_letter_code
_entity_poly.pdbx_strand_id
1 'polypeptide(L)'
;MAAEIRFYRANERPYGAFSNLYRRPVELDGVVYSTAEHAYQAGKARKPAVRDWLMSAPSPALLAMAAHGLYYWDIAPGWSTNKFDRMRRVLLAKFSQHEDLKHLLLSTGNARLAESATIDNEVNRLWGEVNGVGRNMLGTLLMEIREQLRAQQIVTRVRPSSSKLTQPICATA
;
A
#
# COMPACT_ATOMS: atom_id res chain seq x y z
N MET A 1 -12.04 -23.32 -9.96
CA MET A 1 -11.35 -22.75 -8.77
C MET A 1 -10.96 -21.33 -9.09
N ALA A 2 -11.14 -20.36 -8.18
CA ALA A 2 -10.65 -19.01 -8.39
C ALA A 2 -9.11 -19.03 -8.47
N ALA A 3 -8.52 -18.26 -9.40
CA ALA A 3 -7.07 -18.15 -9.51
C ALA A 3 -6.49 -17.57 -8.24
N GLU A 4 -5.32 -18.05 -7.79
CA GLU A 4 -4.57 -17.51 -6.66
C GLU A 4 -3.22 -16.98 -7.13
N ILE A 5 -2.84 -15.80 -6.67
CA ILE A 5 -1.56 -15.17 -6.90
C ILE A 5 -0.85 -15.05 -5.56
N ARG A 6 0.31 -15.68 -5.44
CA ARG A 6 1.18 -15.61 -4.28
C ARG A 6 2.32 -14.65 -4.56
N PHE A 7 2.65 -13.82 -3.58
CA PHE A 7 3.76 -12.87 -3.64
C PHE A 7 4.44 -12.80 -2.26
N TYR A 8 5.69 -12.40 -2.23
CA TYR A 8 6.41 -12.18 -0.98
C TYR A 8 7.55 -11.17 -1.14
N ARG A 9 8.56 -11.50 -1.95
CA ARG A 9 9.76 -10.68 -2.09
C ARG A 9 9.52 -9.52 -3.06
N ALA A 10 10.04 -8.34 -2.71
CA ALA A 10 9.90 -7.15 -3.53
C ALA A 10 10.57 -7.24 -4.92
N ASN A 11 11.53 -8.15 -5.10
CA ASN A 11 12.23 -8.38 -6.37
C ASN A 11 11.63 -9.50 -7.23
N GLU A 12 10.56 -10.13 -6.78
CA GLU A 12 9.85 -11.15 -7.59
C GLU A 12 9.09 -10.51 -8.75
N ARG A 13 9.03 -11.19 -9.89
CA ARG A 13 8.27 -10.74 -11.05
C ARG A 13 7.12 -11.70 -11.33
N PRO A 14 5.95 -11.20 -11.72
CA PRO A 14 5.59 -9.78 -11.87
C PRO A 14 5.11 -9.12 -10.55
N TYR A 15 4.81 -9.86 -9.50
CA TYR A 15 4.01 -9.40 -8.35
C TYR A 15 4.83 -8.89 -7.14
N GLY A 16 6.13 -8.75 -7.26
CA GLY A 16 6.97 -8.17 -6.19
C GLY A 16 6.53 -6.77 -5.76
N ALA A 17 5.90 -6.03 -6.67
CA ALA A 17 5.33 -4.72 -6.37
C ALA A 17 4.20 -4.74 -5.33
N PHE A 18 3.61 -5.88 -5.01
CA PHE A 18 2.60 -6.01 -3.96
C PHE A 18 3.22 -6.01 -2.56
N SER A 19 4.50 -6.36 -2.44
CA SER A 19 5.24 -6.23 -1.19
C SER A 19 5.39 -4.75 -0.78
N ASN A 20 5.27 -4.47 0.51
CA ASN A 20 5.52 -3.14 1.07
C ASN A 20 6.98 -2.71 0.97
N LEU A 21 7.89 -3.67 0.88
CA LEU A 21 9.32 -3.43 0.73
C LEU A 21 9.72 -2.99 -0.69
N TYR A 22 8.79 -3.03 -1.66
CA TYR A 22 9.04 -2.63 -3.04
C TYR A 22 9.48 -1.16 -3.12
N ARG A 23 10.60 -0.91 -3.77
CA ARG A 23 11.19 0.43 -3.89
C ARG A 23 10.39 1.31 -4.84
N ARG A 24 9.42 2.00 -4.29
CA ARG A 24 8.59 2.99 -4.98
C ARG A 24 8.16 4.04 -3.97
N PRO A 25 8.44 5.33 -4.19
CA PRO A 25 8.03 6.39 -3.28
C PRO A 25 6.52 6.44 -3.11
N VAL A 26 6.07 6.80 -1.92
CA VAL A 26 4.65 6.98 -1.61
C VAL A 26 4.49 8.28 -0.84
N GLU A 27 3.66 9.17 -1.35
CA GLU A 27 3.25 10.37 -0.63
C GLU A 27 2.02 10.06 0.23
N LEU A 28 2.09 10.39 1.50
CA LEU A 28 0.98 10.23 2.44
C LEU A 28 0.99 11.41 3.42
N ASP A 29 -0.15 12.09 3.55
CA ASP A 29 -0.32 13.25 4.44
C ASP A 29 0.71 14.37 4.17
N GLY A 30 1.05 14.63 2.91
CA GLY A 30 2.04 15.64 2.49
C GLY A 30 3.50 15.25 2.72
N VAL A 31 3.78 14.01 3.13
CA VAL A 31 5.14 13.48 3.32
C VAL A 31 5.45 12.39 2.30
N VAL A 32 6.58 12.53 1.61
CA VAL A 32 7.06 11.51 0.67
C VAL A 32 7.94 10.50 1.40
N TYR A 33 7.57 9.23 1.32
CA TYR A 33 8.29 8.11 1.89
C TYR A 33 8.94 7.27 0.80
N SER A 34 10.11 6.70 1.06
CA SER A 34 10.87 5.91 0.09
C SER A 34 10.17 4.64 -0.37
N THR A 35 9.31 4.06 0.49
CA THR A 35 8.50 2.86 0.19
C THR A 35 7.20 2.86 1.00
N ALA A 36 6.28 1.98 0.64
CA ALA A 36 5.08 1.73 1.43
C ALA A 36 5.41 1.30 2.88
N GLU A 37 6.47 0.53 3.08
CA GLU A 37 6.93 0.14 4.41
C GLU A 37 7.34 1.36 5.25
N HIS A 38 8.07 2.33 4.69
CA HIS A 38 8.42 3.57 5.38
C HIS A 38 7.16 4.36 5.76
N ALA A 39 6.22 4.52 4.84
CA ALA A 39 4.97 5.21 5.11
C ALA A 39 4.14 4.53 6.21
N TYR A 40 4.13 3.20 6.24
CA TYR A 40 3.44 2.42 7.26
C TYR A 40 4.11 2.57 8.63
N GLN A 41 5.42 2.31 8.72
CA GLN A 41 6.16 2.30 9.98
C GLN A 41 6.32 3.70 10.59
N ALA A 42 6.30 4.77 9.79
CA ALA A 42 6.27 6.14 10.28
C ALA A 42 5.07 6.41 11.21
N GLY A 43 3.92 5.74 10.96
CA GLY A 43 2.75 5.86 11.82
C GLY A 43 2.83 5.07 13.13
N LYS A 44 3.77 4.13 13.24
CA LYS A 44 3.96 3.32 14.46
C LYS A 44 4.69 4.07 15.57
N ALA A 45 5.60 4.98 15.21
CA ALA A 45 6.42 5.69 16.17
C ALA A 45 5.59 6.77 16.92
N ARG A 46 5.61 6.70 18.25
CA ARG A 46 4.96 7.71 19.12
C ARG A 46 5.71 9.03 19.14
N LYS A 47 7.05 8.98 19.16
CA LYS A 47 7.92 10.15 19.31
C LYS A 47 8.52 10.53 17.95
N PRO A 48 8.63 11.85 17.62
CA PRO A 48 9.28 12.29 16.38
C PRO A 48 10.70 11.74 16.21
N ALA A 49 11.52 11.78 17.25
CA ALA A 49 12.91 11.28 17.19
C ALA A 49 12.99 9.78 16.87
N VAL A 50 12.05 8.97 17.38
CA VAL A 50 11.97 7.54 17.05
C VAL A 50 11.56 7.34 15.60
N ARG A 51 10.61 8.14 15.11
CA ARG A 51 10.20 8.11 13.70
C ARG A 51 11.38 8.49 12.79
N ASP A 52 12.10 9.57 13.10
CA ASP A 52 13.21 10.04 12.29
C ASP A 52 14.34 9.00 12.27
N TRP A 53 14.61 8.37 13.41
CA TRP A 53 15.54 7.25 13.48
C TRP A 53 15.08 6.05 12.60
N LEU A 54 13.82 5.67 12.64
CA LEU A 54 13.29 4.62 11.76
C LEU A 54 13.44 5.00 10.29
N MET A 55 13.14 6.25 9.93
CA MET A 55 13.23 6.72 8.54
C MET A 55 14.66 6.79 8.02
N SER A 56 15.67 6.82 8.90
CA SER A 56 17.09 6.77 8.52
C SER A 56 17.60 5.36 8.20
N ALA A 57 16.77 4.33 8.33
CA ALA A 57 17.17 2.96 8.04
C ALA A 57 17.62 2.80 6.58
N PRO A 58 18.75 2.11 6.30
CA PRO A 58 19.35 2.04 4.97
C PRO A 58 18.58 1.16 3.97
N SER A 59 17.60 0.39 4.48
CA SER A 59 16.73 -0.41 3.62
C SER A 59 15.36 -0.64 4.26
N PRO A 60 14.30 -0.88 3.46
CA PRO A 60 12.98 -1.16 3.99
C PRO A 60 12.91 -2.43 4.84
N ALA A 61 13.78 -3.42 4.60
CA ALA A 61 13.86 -4.62 5.43
C ALA A 61 14.46 -4.33 6.81
N LEU A 62 15.53 -3.53 6.87
CA LEU A 62 16.12 -3.10 8.14
C LEU A 62 15.18 -2.17 8.91
N LEU A 63 14.45 -1.31 8.22
CA LEU A 63 13.38 -0.51 8.82
C LEU A 63 12.32 -1.39 9.49
N ALA A 64 11.82 -2.41 8.79
CA ALA A 64 10.83 -3.33 9.34
C ALA A 64 11.36 -4.04 10.60
N MET A 65 12.61 -4.52 10.57
CA MET A 65 13.27 -5.14 11.72
C MET A 65 13.39 -4.17 12.89
N ALA A 66 13.85 -2.94 12.65
CA ALA A 66 13.98 -1.90 13.69
C ALA A 66 12.62 -1.56 14.31
N ALA A 67 11.59 -1.43 13.47
CA ALA A 67 10.24 -1.14 13.95
C ALA A 67 9.61 -2.30 14.75
N HIS A 68 9.98 -3.55 14.48
CA HIS A 68 9.56 -4.70 15.30
C HIS A 68 10.22 -4.67 16.68
N GLY A 69 11.44 -4.15 16.81
CA GLY A 69 12.16 -4.03 18.06
C GLY A 69 11.78 -2.84 18.93
N LEU A 70 10.82 -2.00 18.52
CA LEU A 70 10.38 -0.87 19.33
C LEU A 70 9.76 -1.32 20.65
N TYR A 71 10.15 -0.65 21.73
CA TYR A 71 9.50 -0.80 23.01
C TYR A 71 8.07 -0.25 22.98
N TYR A 72 7.18 -0.80 23.82
CA TYR A 72 5.76 -0.42 23.83
C TYR A 72 5.52 1.08 24.10
N TRP A 73 6.38 1.75 24.88
CA TRP A 73 6.29 3.19 25.15
C TRP A 73 6.71 4.08 23.97
N ASP A 74 7.38 3.51 22.97
CA ASP A 74 7.75 4.20 21.73
C ASP A 74 6.74 3.96 20.61
N ILE A 75 5.77 3.08 20.83
CA ILE A 75 4.69 2.78 19.91
C ILE A 75 3.51 3.73 20.15
N ALA A 76 2.93 4.25 19.07
CA ALA A 76 1.77 5.12 19.11
C ALA A 76 0.58 4.43 19.79
N PRO A 77 -0.16 5.13 20.67
CA PRO A 77 -1.37 4.58 21.30
C PRO A 77 -2.37 4.10 20.25
N GLY A 78 -3.01 2.96 20.53
CA GLY A 78 -3.99 2.37 19.62
C GLY A 78 -3.39 1.72 18.35
N TRP A 79 -2.07 1.60 18.24
CA TRP A 79 -1.43 1.03 17.05
C TRP A 79 -1.92 -0.39 16.72
N SER A 80 -2.23 -1.19 17.72
CA SER A 80 -2.76 -2.55 17.53
C SER A 80 -4.00 -2.60 16.64
N THR A 81 -4.80 -1.54 16.65
CA THR A 81 -6.02 -1.36 15.84
C THR A 81 -5.76 -0.48 14.62
N ASN A 82 -5.12 0.68 14.84
CA ASN A 82 -4.93 1.71 13.81
C ASN A 82 -3.99 1.27 12.67
N LYS A 83 -3.14 0.26 12.89
CA LYS A 83 -2.22 -0.27 11.89
C LYS A 83 -2.91 -0.75 10.60
N PHE A 84 -4.14 -1.24 10.69
CA PHE A 84 -4.88 -1.74 9.51
C PHE A 84 -5.38 -0.58 8.65
N ASP A 85 -5.92 0.48 9.27
CA ASP A 85 -6.32 1.68 8.55
C ASP A 85 -5.09 2.39 7.95
N ARG A 86 -4.00 2.51 8.71
CA ARG A 86 -2.75 3.06 8.19
C ARG A 86 -2.27 2.28 6.96
N MET A 87 -2.28 0.95 7.01
CA MET A 87 -1.89 0.12 5.87
C MET A 87 -2.80 0.34 4.66
N ARG A 88 -4.12 0.38 4.88
CA ARG A 88 -5.10 0.65 3.81
C ARG A 88 -4.79 1.99 3.11
N ARG A 89 -4.56 3.06 3.86
CA ARG A 89 -4.23 4.39 3.33
C ARG A 89 -2.92 4.38 2.54
N VAL A 90 -1.90 3.71 3.05
CA VAL A 90 -0.59 3.55 2.38
C VAL A 90 -0.74 2.80 1.05
N LEU A 91 -1.46 1.69 1.04
CA LEU A 91 -1.69 0.91 -0.18
C LEU A 91 -2.51 1.69 -1.20
N LEU A 92 -3.58 2.37 -0.75
CA LEU A 92 -4.36 3.21 -1.65
C LEU A 92 -3.50 4.32 -2.28
N ALA A 93 -2.67 4.99 -1.49
CA ALA A 93 -1.73 6.00 -1.99
C ALA A 93 -0.76 5.40 -3.02
N LYS A 94 -0.11 4.28 -2.69
CA LYS A 94 0.83 3.58 -3.58
C LYS A 94 0.20 3.25 -4.94
N PHE A 95 -0.94 2.60 -4.94
CA PHE A 95 -1.57 2.13 -6.17
C PHE A 95 -2.37 3.21 -6.90
N SER A 96 -2.67 4.34 -6.27
CA SER A 96 -3.28 5.49 -6.94
C SER A 96 -2.25 6.44 -7.57
N GLN A 97 -1.06 6.56 -6.98
CA GLN A 97 -0.01 7.47 -7.44
C GLN A 97 0.83 6.90 -8.59
N HIS A 98 0.82 5.58 -8.80
CA HIS A 98 1.64 4.89 -9.79
C HIS A 98 0.77 4.09 -10.75
N GLU A 99 0.57 4.61 -11.97
CA GLU A 99 -0.34 4.02 -12.95
C GLU A 99 0.08 2.61 -13.39
N ASP A 100 1.39 2.35 -13.50
CA ASP A 100 1.93 1.01 -13.78
C ASP A 100 1.58 -0.01 -12.68
N LEU A 101 1.67 0.39 -11.41
CA LEU A 101 1.32 -0.47 -10.29
C LEU A 101 -0.20 -0.68 -10.19
N LYS A 102 -0.97 0.37 -10.46
CA LYS A 102 -2.43 0.29 -10.54
C LYS A 102 -2.88 -0.68 -11.62
N HIS A 103 -2.32 -0.58 -12.82
CA HIS A 103 -2.59 -1.52 -13.90
C HIS A 103 -2.23 -2.95 -13.52
N LEU A 104 -1.07 -3.17 -12.89
CA LEU A 104 -0.67 -4.48 -12.41
C LEU A 104 -1.67 -5.05 -11.41
N LEU A 105 -2.12 -4.24 -10.42
CA LEU A 105 -3.10 -4.69 -9.43
C LEU A 105 -4.46 -5.02 -10.10
N LEU A 106 -4.93 -4.17 -11.01
CA LEU A 106 -6.19 -4.39 -11.73
C LEU A 106 -6.13 -5.60 -12.68
N SER A 107 -4.96 -5.89 -13.29
CA SER A 107 -4.77 -7.04 -14.18
C SER A 107 -4.91 -8.40 -13.49
N THR A 108 -4.84 -8.43 -12.16
CA THR A 108 -5.07 -9.66 -11.37
C THR A 108 -6.53 -10.14 -11.40
N GLY A 109 -7.43 -9.36 -11.99
CA GLY A 109 -8.85 -9.72 -12.14
C GLY A 109 -9.51 -9.97 -10.78
N ASN A 110 -10.05 -11.16 -10.58
CA ASN A 110 -10.66 -11.60 -9.32
C ASN A 110 -9.81 -12.63 -8.56
N ALA A 111 -8.53 -12.77 -8.93
CA ALA A 111 -7.64 -13.70 -8.26
C ALA A 111 -7.52 -13.36 -6.76
N ARG A 112 -7.43 -14.40 -5.93
CA ARG A 112 -7.04 -14.26 -4.54
C ARG A 112 -5.58 -13.82 -4.48
N LEU A 113 -5.29 -12.78 -3.71
CA LEU A 113 -3.92 -12.33 -3.47
C LEU A 113 -3.48 -12.81 -2.09
N ALA A 114 -2.31 -13.47 -2.00
CA ALA A 114 -1.78 -13.97 -0.73
C ALA A 114 -0.31 -13.61 -0.57
N GLU A 115 0.03 -12.93 0.54
CA GLU A 115 1.41 -12.76 0.94
C GLU A 115 1.92 -14.09 1.51
N SER A 116 2.89 -14.72 0.83
CA SER A 116 3.38 -16.06 1.14
C SER A 116 4.72 -15.99 1.87
N ALA A 117 4.67 -15.73 3.18
CA ALA A 117 5.87 -15.61 4.02
C ALA A 117 6.56 -16.96 4.25
N THR A 118 7.89 -16.92 4.40
CA THR A 118 8.71 -18.12 4.60
C THR A 118 9.09 -18.37 6.07
N ILE A 119 9.02 -17.34 6.91
CA ILE A 119 9.38 -17.43 8.33
C ILE A 119 8.08 -17.46 9.15
N ASP A 120 7.94 -18.47 9.98
CA ASP A 120 6.77 -18.62 10.84
C ASP A 120 6.90 -17.78 12.12
N ASN A 121 6.10 -16.71 12.16
CA ASN A 121 5.92 -15.85 13.32
C ASN A 121 4.55 -15.14 13.25
N GLU A 122 4.14 -14.53 14.37
CA GLU A 122 2.85 -13.85 14.48
C GLU A 122 2.65 -12.72 13.46
N VAL A 123 3.70 -11.98 13.14
CA VAL A 123 3.63 -10.86 12.18
C VAL A 123 3.37 -11.38 10.78
N ASN A 124 4.10 -12.42 10.37
CA ASN A 124 3.92 -13.04 9.06
C ASN A 124 2.57 -13.76 8.94
N ARG A 125 2.08 -14.38 10.01
CA ARG A 125 0.74 -14.96 10.04
C ARG A 125 -0.38 -13.91 10.06
N LEU A 126 -0.11 -12.71 10.57
CA LEU A 126 -1.06 -11.61 10.54
C LEU A 126 -1.16 -11.00 9.14
N TRP A 127 -0.03 -10.60 8.56
CA TRP A 127 -0.02 -9.89 7.29
C TRP A 127 -0.12 -10.82 6.08
N GLY A 128 0.43 -12.01 6.18
CA GLY A 128 0.43 -13.04 5.14
C GLY A 128 -0.02 -14.40 5.64
N GLU A 129 0.50 -15.42 4.96
CA GLU A 129 0.35 -16.83 5.25
C GLU A 129 1.72 -17.50 5.27
N VAL A 130 1.91 -18.42 6.21
CA VAL A 130 3.05 -19.35 6.25
C VAL A 130 2.51 -20.75 6.02
N ASN A 131 2.98 -21.41 4.96
CA ASN A 131 2.45 -22.72 4.54
C ASN A 131 0.92 -22.75 4.35
N GLY A 132 0.35 -21.64 3.86
CA GLY A 132 -1.08 -21.50 3.65
C GLY A 132 -1.90 -21.20 4.91
N VAL A 133 -1.25 -20.93 6.05
CA VAL A 133 -1.90 -20.63 7.33
C VAL A 133 -1.57 -19.20 7.75
N GLY A 134 -2.60 -18.36 7.94
CA GLY A 134 -2.46 -16.97 8.35
C GLY A 134 -3.70 -16.17 8.04
N ARG A 135 -3.72 -14.90 8.49
CA ARG A 135 -4.85 -14.00 8.27
C ARG A 135 -4.79 -13.27 6.93
N ASN A 136 -3.61 -13.25 6.30
CA ASN A 136 -3.40 -12.62 5.00
C ASN A 136 -3.96 -11.20 4.89
N MET A 137 -3.76 -10.37 5.91
CA MET A 137 -4.33 -9.02 5.95
C MET A 137 -3.81 -8.13 4.81
N LEU A 138 -2.54 -8.29 4.39
CA LEU A 138 -2.01 -7.53 3.26
C LEU A 138 -2.71 -7.91 1.95
N GLY A 139 -2.86 -9.20 1.68
CA GLY A 139 -3.58 -9.67 0.49
C GLY A 139 -5.05 -9.24 0.50
N THR A 140 -5.71 -9.28 1.67
CA THR A 140 -7.09 -8.81 1.83
C THR A 140 -7.21 -7.32 1.50
N LEU A 141 -6.34 -6.47 2.06
CA LEU A 141 -6.35 -5.04 1.78
C LEU A 141 -6.04 -4.73 0.30
N LEU A 142 -5.10 -5.46 -0.32
CA LEU A 142 -4.83 -5.31 -1.76
C LEU A 142 -6.07 -5.63 -2.61
N MET A 143 -6.81 -6.68 -2.28
CA MET A 143 -8.06 -7.01 -2.97
C MET A 143 -9.12 -5.92 -2.77
N GLU A 144 -9.28 -5.36 -1.56
CA GLU A 144 -10.16 -4.22 -1.29
C GLU A 144 -9.78 -2.99 -2.12
N ILE A 145 -8.49 -2.62 -2.15
CA ILE A 145 -7.98 -1.49 -2.93
C ILE A 145 -8.20 -1.73 -4.43
N ARG A 146 -7.98 -2.94 -4.92
CA ARG A 146 -8.28 -3.31 -6.31
C ARG A 146 -9.73 -3.02 -6.67
N GLU A 147 -10.69 -3.42 -5.85
CA GLU A 147 -12.11 -3.16 -6.09
C GLU A 147 -12.43 -1.65 -6.05
N GLN A 148 -11.84 -0.93 -5.11
CA GLN A 148 -12.01 0.52 -5.02
C GLN A 148 -11.49 1.24 -6.27
N LEU A 149 -10.30 0.88 -6.75
CA LEU A 149 -9.70 1.45 -7.96
C LEU A 149 -10.50 1.10 -9.23
N ARG A 150 -11.04 -0.12 -9.29
CA ARG A 150 -11.93 -0.56 -10.39
C ARG A 150 -13.20 0.28 -10.43
N ALA A 151 -13.85 0.50 -9.29
CA ALA A 151 -15.05 1.34 -9.20
C ALA A 151 -14.76 2.78 -9.63
N GLN A 152 -13.62 3.36 -9.24
CA GLN A 152 -13.21 4.70 -9.65
C GLN A 152 -13.02 4.83 -11.17
N GLN A 153 -12.44 3.81 -11.83
CA GLN A 153 -12.30 3.81 -13.29
C GLN A 153 -13.63 3.82 -14.02
N ILE A 154 -14.63 3.10 -13.52
CA ILE A 154 -15.96 3.07 -14.10
C ILE A 154 -16.61 4.46 -14.02
N VAL A 155 -16.55 5.10 -12.85
CA VAL A 155 -17.12 6.45 -12.64
C VAL A 155 -16.46 7.48 -13.56
N THR A 156 -15.14 7.44 -13.71
CA THR A 156 -14.42 8.36 -14.61
C THR A 156 -14.77 8.16 -16.08
N ARG A 157 -15.03 6.94 -16.51
CA ARG A 157 -15.46 6.64 -17.91
C ARG A 157 -16.88 7.08 -18.19
N VAL A 158 -17.78 7.03 -17.20
CA VAL A 158 -19.20 7.40 -17.36
C VAL A 158 -19.41 8.92 -17.30
N ARG A 159 -18.48 9.70 -16.75
CA ARG A 159 -18.47 11.17 -16.78
C ARG A 159 -17.39 11.68 -17.74
N PRO A 160 -17.65 11.76 -19.07
CA PRO A 160 -16.73 12.47 -19.95
C PRO A 160 -16.75 13.94 -19.55
N SER A 161 -15.55 14.55 -19.49
CA SER A 161 -15.36 15.95 -19.11
C SER A 161 -16.22 16.87 -19.95
N SER A 162 -17.28 17.44 -19.38
CA SER A 162 -18.02 18.54 -19.92
C SER A 162 -17.24 19.84 -19.70
N SER A 163 -16.21 20.06 -20.54
CA SER A 163 -15.51 21.35 -20.62
C SER A 163 -15.16 21.67 -22.06
N LYS A 164 -16.21 21.96 -22.87
CA LYS A 164 -16.12 22.88 -23.96
C LYS A 164 -17.02 24.07 -23.62
N LEU A 165 -16.51 24.98 -22.80
CA LEU A 165 -17.07 26.32 -22.72
C LEU A 165 -16.77 26.98 -24.04
N THR A 166 -17.83 27.20 -24.81
CA THR A 166 -17.94 28.07 -25.98
C THR A 166 -17.43 29.47 -25.61
N GLN A 167 -16.38 29.92 -26.26
CA GLN A 167 -16.00 31.33 -26.23
C GLN A 167 -17.09 32.15 -26.91
N PRO A 168 -17.55 33.26 -26.33
CA PRO A 168 -18.45 34.20 -27.06
C PRO A 168 -17.65 34.90 -28.14
N ILE A 169 -18.17 34.83 -29.38
CA ILE A 169 -17.68 35.56 -30.51
C ILE A 169 -18.05 37.04 -30.26
N CYS A 170 -17.04 37.86 -30.04
CA CYS A 170 -17.20 39.30 -29.99
C CYS A 170 -17.37 39.80 -31.45
N ALA A 171 -18.60 40.16 -31.84
CA ALA A 171 -18.86 40.85 -33.08
C ALA A 171 -18.57 42.35 -32.88
N THR A 172 -17.57 42.85 -33.58
CA THR A 172 -17.34 44.29 -33.76
C THR A 172 -18.18 44.79 -34.93
N ALA A 173 -19.03 45.75 -34.65
CA ALA A 173 -19.57 46.70 -35.60
C ALA A 173 -19.00 48.07 -35.29
#